data_c728e72a3bd26ef8558bcfab25ea3ca1
#
_entry.id   c728e72a3bd26ef8558bcfab25ea3ca1
#
_cell.length_a   1.000
_cell.length_b   1.000
_cell.length_c   1.000
_cell.angle_alpha   90.00
_cell.angle_beta   90.00
_cell.angle_gamma   90.00
#
_symmetry.space_group_name_H-M   'P 1'
#
loop_
_entity.id
_entity.type
_entity.pdbx_description
1 polymer ?
#
loop_
_entity_poly.entity_id
_entity_poly.type
_entity_poly.pdbx_seq_one_letter_code
_entity_poly.pdbx_strand_id
1 'polypeptide(L)'
;IGSDEYEPYNFSDKNGNPAGIDVEIATEAFARMGYKAAFKNIVWDEKDKYLADGEVDCLWGCFSMNGRENMYKWAGPYMNSRQAVAVRADSDIYKLSDLAGKRVAVQSSSKPEELLSDKSNGMPQVGNLYCFVKIDYIFAALNKEYVDAIAGHEYMLRQLVNEVNGKYRLLDENLLISKLGVAFYKENNTEIPERLRSVLNDMMKDGTIAKIAEKYGLDADAAFGGIAIE
;
A
#
# COMPACT_ATOMS: atom_id res chain seq x y z
N ILE A 1 -8.20 -7.21 -12.19
CA ILE A 1 -7.64 -6.53 -11.02
C ILE A 1 -6.59 -5.55 -11.49
N GLY A 2 -6.68 -4.27 -11.09
CA GLY A 2 -5.69 -3.24 -11.37
C GLY A 2 -4.78 -2.98 -10.18
N SER A 3 -3.47 -2.98 -10.41
CA SER A 3 -2.45 -2.49 -9.47
C SER A 3 -1.20 -2.04 -10.24
N ASP A 4 -0.31 -1.34 -9.56
CA ASP A 4 1.03 -1.05 -10.07
C ASP A 4 2.08 -1.97 -9.42
N GLU A 5 3.34 -1.80 -9.81
CA GLU A 5 4.47 -2.47 -9.17
C GLU A 5 4.74 -1.86 -7.79
N TYR A 6 4.43 -2.63 -6.74
CA TYR A 6 4.56 -2.22 -5.34
C TYR A 6 4.99 -3.40 -4.45
N GLU A 7 6.22 -3.85 -4.59
CA GLU A 7 6.76 -4.99 -3.85
C GLU A 7 6.78 -4.71 -2.32
N PRO A 8 6.41 -5.67 -1.46
CA PRO A 8 6.12 -7.09 -1.72
C PRO A 8 4.63 -7.40 -1.99
N TYR A 9 3.77 -6.40 -2.19
CA TYR A 9 2.33 -6.58 -2.35
C TYR A 9 1.95 -7.03 -3.76
N ASN A 10 2.42 -6.30 -4.76
CA ASN A 10 2.21 -6.59 -6.19
C ASN A 10 3.50 -6.33 -6.95
N PHE A 11 3.99 -7.31 -7.66
CA PHE A 11 5.18 -7.20 -8.50
C PHE A 11 5.20 -8.29 -9.56
N SER A 12 6.10 -8.14 -10.53
CA SER A 12 6.35 -9.17 -11.53
C SER A 12 7.54 -10.04 -11.10
N ASP A 13 7.35 -11.36 -11.04
CA ASP A 13 8.45 -12.27 -10.75
C ASP A 13 9.50 -12.26 -11.89
N LYS A 14 10.62 -12.99 -11.70
CA LYS A 14 11.69 -13.08 -12.71
C LYS A 14 11.26 -13.67 -14.07
N ASN A 15 10.08 -14.27 -14.14
CA ASN A 15 9.49 -14.83 -15.37
C ASN A 15 8.42 -13.88 -15.94
N GLY A 16 8.15 -12.75 -15.31
CA GLY A 16 7.13 -11.79 -15.69
C GLY A 16 5.71 -12.16 -15.24
N ASN A 17 5.55 -13.13 -14.32
CA ASN A 17 4.24 -13.47 -13.77
C ASN A 17 3.90 -12.57 -12.58
N PRO A 18 2.61 -12.22 -12.40
CA PRO A 18 2.15 -11.53 -11.21
C PRO A 18 2.50 -12.31 -9.94
N ALA A 19 3.07 -11.64 -8.94
CA ALA A 19 3.48 -12.18 -7.66
C ALA A 19 3.27 -11.15 -6.55
N GLY A 20 3.30 -11.60 -5.29
CA GLY A 20 3.17 -10.74 -4.13
C GLY A 20 2.00 -11.10 -3.23
N ILE A 21 1.94 -10.44 -2.08
CA ILE A 21 0.95 -10.72 -1.03
C ILE A 21 -0.47 -10.57 -1.59
N ASP A 22 -0.76 -9.43 -2.20
CA ASP A 22 -2.09 -9.12 -2.71
C ASP A 22 -2.47 -10.00 -3.90
N VAL A 23 -1.47 -10.37 -4.73
CA VAL A 23 -1.68 -11.30 -5.84
C VAL A 23 -2.08 -12.70 -5.33
N GLU A 24 -1.40 -13.22 -4.30
CA GLU A 24 -1.74 -14.53 -3.72
C GLU A 24 -3.08 -14.50 -3.00
N ILE A 25 -3.36 -13.45 -2.21
CA ILE A 25 -4.66 -13.29 -1.53
C ILE A 25 -5.79 -13.18 -2.56
N ALA A 26 -5.61 -12.37 -3.60
CA ALA A 26 -6.62 -12.19 -4.65
C ALA A 26 -6.88 -13.49 -5.42
N THR A 27 -5.81 -14.21 -5.77
CA THR A 27 -5.92 -15.48 -6.50
C THR A 27 -6.73 -16.49 -5.70
N GLU A 28 -6.43 -16.67 -4.42
CA GLU A 28 -7.16 -17.57 -3.53
C GLU A 28 -8.60 -17.12 -3.30
N ALA A 29 -8.81 -15.82 -3.02
CA ALA A 29 -10.14 -15.28 -2.76
C ALA A 29 -11.08 -15.45 -3.96
N PHE A 30 -10.61 -15.11 -5.15
CA PHE A 30 -11.41 -15.28 -6.37
C PHE A 30 -11.61 -16.76 -6.73
N ALA A 31 -10.62 -17.63 -6.47
CA ALA A 31 -10.79 -19.08 -6.65
C ALA A 31 -11.89 -19.64 -5.75
N ARG A 32 -11.98 -19.23 -4.47
CA ARG A 32 -13.08 -19.60 -3.56
C ARG A 32 -14.45 -19.11 -4.03
N MET A 33 -14.48 -18.02 -4.79
CA MET A 33 -15.70 -17.49 -5.40
C MET A 33 -16.05 -18.16 -6.73
N GLY A 34 -15.19 -19.05 -7.27
CA GLY A 34 -15.36 -19.69 -8.57
C GLY A 34 -14.89 -18.85 -9.77
N TYR A 35 -14.08 -17.83 -9.53
CA TYR A 35 -13.49 -16.98 -10.56
C TYR A 35 -11.98 -17.25 -10.72
N LYS A 36 -11.45 -16.86 -11.85
CA LYS A 36 -10.01 -16.77 -12.09
C LYS A 36 -9.59 -15.30 -12.03
N ALA A 37 -8.67 -14.98 -11.13
CA ALA A 37 -8.08 -13.64 -11.06
C ALA A 37 -7.22 -13.37 -12.31
N ALA A 38 -7.36 -12.17 -12.87
CA ALA A 38 -6.49 -11.64 -13.93
C ALA A 38 -5.94 -10.29 -13.47
N PHE A 39 -4.65 -10.07 -13.67
CA PHE A 39 -3.94 -8.89 -13.17
C PHE A 39 -3.54 -8.00 -14.34
N LYS A 40 -3.72 -6.69 -14.17
CA LYS A 40 -3.35 -5.65 -15.11
C LYS A 40 -2.47 -4.64 -14.40
N ASN A 41 -1.25 -4.46 -14.90
CA ASN A 41 -0.40 -3.37 -14.43
C ASN A 41 -0.96 -2.04 -14.95
N ILE A 42 -1.22 -1.10 -14.06
CA ILE A 42 -1.80 0.22 -14.35
C ILE A 42 -0.88 1.34 -13.87
N VAL A 43 -1.07 2.53 -14.38
CA VAL A 43 -0.50 3.74 -13.81
C VAL A 43 -1.33 4.13 -12.58
N TRP A 44 -0.76 4.02 -11.38
CA TRP A 44 -1.52 4.21 -10.13
C TRP A 44 -2.20 5.58 -10.02
N ASP A 45 -1.58 6.60 -10.55
CA ASP A 45 -2.14 7.96 -10.59
C ASP A 45 -3.43 8.07 -11.44
N GLU A 46 -3.61 7.14 -12.39
CA GLU A 46 -4.78 7.04 -13.26
C GLU A 46 -5.79 5.96 -12.82
N LYS A 47 -5.62 5.37 -11.63
CA LYS A 47 -6.41 4.22 -11.15
C LYS A 47 -7.93 4.43 -11.24
N ASP A 48 -8.40 5.64 -10.93
CA ASP A 48 -9.83 5.95 -10.94
C ASP A 48 -10.42 5.91 -12.35
N LYS A 49 -9.62 6.31 -13.35
CA LYS A 49 -10.00 6.22 -14.75
C LYS A 49 -10.11 4.77 -15.21
N TYR A 50 -9.09 3.93 -14.91
CA TYR A 50 -9.15 2.50 -15.24
C TYR A 50 -10.39 1.81 -14.65
N LEU A 51 -10.78 2.20 -13.45
CA LEU A 51 -11.95 1.66 -12.77
C LEU A 51 -13.25 2.18 -13.38
N ALA A 52 -13.34 3.49 -13.67
CA ALA A 52 -14.53 4.12 -14.27
C ALA A 52 -14.78 3.65 -15.71
N ASP A 53 -13.71 3.46 -16.49
CA ASP A 53 -13.78 2.98 -17.87
C ASP A 53 -14.05 1.46 -17.96
N GLY A 54 -14.06 0.74 -16.82
CA GLY A 54 -14.27 -0.70 -16.77
C GLY A 54 -13.08 -1.51 -17.31
N GLU A 55 -11.91 -0.90 -17.44
CA GLU A 55 -10.69 -1.59 -17.87
C GLU A 55 -10.17 -2.56 -16.82
N VAL A 56 -10.53 -2.33 -15.55
CA VAL A 56 -10.35 -3.22 -14.41
C VAL A 56 -11.64 -3.27 -13.60
N ASP A 57 -11.94 -4.43 -12.99
CA ASP A 57 -13.13 -4.62 -12.16
C ASP A 57 -12.93 -4.07 -10.74
N CYS A 58 -11.69 -4.10 -10.26
CA CYS A 58 -11.31 -3.60 -8.94
C CYS A 58 -9.84 -3.17 -8.91
N LEU A 59 -9.50 -2.36 -7.89
CA LEU A 59 -8.14 -1.96 -7.54
C LEU A 59 -7.72 -2.75 -6.30
N TRP A 60 -6.59 -3.46 -6.41
CA TRP A 60 -6.03 -4.26 -5.32
C TRP A 60 -4.51 -4.16 -5.32
N GLY A 61 -3.98 -3.21 -4.57
CA GLY A 61 -2.56 -2.91 -4.52
C GLY A 61 -2.22 -2.14 -3.25
N CYS A 62 -2.24 -2.82 -2.09
CA CYS A 62 -1.95 -2.19 -0.79
C CYS A 62 -2.77 -0.90 -0.57
N PHE A 63 -4.05 -0.90 -0.99
CA PHE A 63 -4.84 0.32 -1.10
C PHE A 63 -5.50 0.70 0.21
N SER A 64 -5.10 1.85 0.76
CA SER A 64 -5.62 2.39 2.02
C SER A 64 -7.07 2.85 1.89
N MET A 65 -7.95 2.31 2.75
CA MET A 65 -9.36 2.70 2.86
C MET A 65 -9.53 4.03 3.61
N ASN A 66 -8.63 4.34 4.54
CA ASN A 66 -8.75 5.48 5.45
C ASN A 66 -8.98 6.80 4.71
N GLY A 67 -10.09 7.50 5.04
CA GLY A 67 -10.50 8.75 4.42
C GLY A 67 -11.05 8.62 2.99
N ARG A 68 -11.19 7.38 2.48
CA ARG A 68 -11.70 7.08 1.14
C ARG A 68 -12.93 6.18 1.17
N GLU A 69 -13.52 5.99 2.35
CA GLU A 69 -14.64 5.07 2.59
C GLU A 69 -15.84 5.36 1.67
N ASN A 70 -16.07 6.64 1.36
CA ASN A 70 -17.16 7.10 0.52
C ASN A 70 -16.80 7.27 -0.98
N MET A 71 -15.52 7.03 -1.36
CA MET A 71 -15.07 7.20 -2.75
C MET A 71 -15.29 5.94 -3.59
N TYR A 72 -15.25 4.77 -2.95
CA TYR A 72 -15.34 3.47 -3.60
C TYR A 72 -16.33 2.58 -2.89
N LYS A 73 -16.76 1.50 -3.56
CA LYS A 73 -17.38 0.37 -2.89
C LYS A 73 -16.27 -0.60 -2.48
N TRP A 74 -16.14 -0.86 -1.19
CA TRP A 74 -15.01 -1.59 -0.63
C TRP A 74 -15.35 -3.03 -0.26
N ALA A 75 -14.41 -3.95 -0.51
CA ALA A 75 -14.31 -5.23 0.18
C ALA A 75 -13.08 -5.20 1.10
N GLY A 76 -13.26 -5.53 2.38
CA GLY A 76 -12.22 -5.45 3.40
C GLY A 76 -12.69 -4.66 4.64
N PRO A 77 -11.77 -4.28 5.56
CA PRO A 77 -10.32 -4.43 5.42
C PRO A 77 -9.87 -5.90 5.51
N TYR A 78 -8.83 -6.26 4.77
CA TYR A 78 -8.23 -7.60 4.82
C TYR A 78 -6.89 -7.64 5.55
N MET A 79 -6.24 -6.50 5.74
CA MET A 79 -4.96 -6.36 6.42
C MET A 79 -4.74 -4.90 6.85
N ASN A 80 -3.87 -4.68 7.83
CA ASN A 80 -3.31 -3.36 8.17
C ASN A 80 -1.91 -3.20 7.57
N SER A 81 -1.51 -1.95 7.34
CA SER A 81 -0.13 -1.60 7.01
C SER A 81 0.23 -0.24 7.58
N ARG A 82 1.44 -0.12 8.14
CA ARG A 82 1.94 1.18 8.61
C ARG A 82 2.37 2.04 7.43
N GLN A 83 1.93 3.29 7.40
CA GLN A 83 2.54 4.33 6.56
C GLN A 83 3.77 4.84 7.32
N ALA A 84 4.94 4.47 6.85
CA ALA A 84 6.21 4.72 7.51
C ALA A 84 7.05 5.75 6.74
N VAL A 85 8.14 6.20 7.36
CA VAL A 85 9.12 7.10 6.77
C VAL A 85 10.49 6.43 6.81
N ALA A 86 11.21 6.45 5.69
CA ALA A 86 12.59 6.01 5.62
C ALA A 86 13.51 7.20 5.35
N VAL A 87 14.68 7.17 5.99
CA VAL A 87 15.73 8.18 5.87
C VAL A 87 17.09 7.50 5.75
N ARG A 88 18.12 8.24 5.33
CA ARG A 88 19.50 7.74 5.43
C ARG A 88 19.88 7.51 6.89
N ALA A 89 20.74 6.55 7.15
CA ALA A 89 21.14 6.17 8.50
C ALA A 89 21.84 7.32 9.26
N ASP A 90 22.55 8.19 8.56
CA ASP A 90 23.25 9.38 9.08
C ASP A 90 22.37 10.63 9.18
N SER A 91 21.08 10.54 8.85
CA SER A 91 20.13 11.65 8.89
C SER A 91 19.88 12.14 10.32
N ASP A 92 19.64 13.44 10.49
CA ASP A 92 19.19 14.09 11.72
C ASP A 92 17.68 13.97 11.98
N ILE A 93 16.94 13.27 11.12
CA ILE A 93 15.49 13.06 11.25
C ILE A 93 15.25 11.79 12.06
N TYR A 94 14.76 11.89 13.29
CA TYR A 94 14.48 10.75 14.19
C TYR A 94 12.99 10.56 14.47
N LYS A 95 12.17 11.59 14.31
CA LYS A 95 10.72 11.59 14.56
C LYS A 95 9.98 12.36 13.48
N LEU A 96 8.66 12.19 13.40
CA LEU A 96 7.86 12.85 12.37
C LEU A 96 7.97 14.37 12.39
N SER A 97 8.06 14.98 13.57
CA SER A 97 8.20 16.44 13.67
C SER A 97 9.48 16.99 13.02
N ASP A 98 10.52 16.16 12.88
CA ASP A 98 11.78 16.56 12.24
C ASP A 98 11.66 16.67 10.71
N LEU A 99 10.55 16.21 10.12
CA LEU A 99 10.24 16.39 8.70
C LEU A 99 9.88 17.84 8.36
N ALA A 100 9.64 18.70 9.37
CA ALA A 100 9.34 20.11 9.14
C ALA A 100 10.46 20.79 8.35
N GLY A 101 10.09 21.40 7.22
CA GLY A 101 11.05 22.06 6.31
C GLY A 101 11.92 21.13 5.48
N LYS A 102 11.84 19.81 5.63
CA LYS A 102 12.62 18.82 4.87
C LYS A 102 12.00 18.52 3.51
N ARG A 103 12.81 17.95 2.61
CA ARG A 103 12.41 17.47 1.28
C ARG A 103 11.95 16.02 1.41
N VAL A 104 10.71 15.74 1.08
CA VAL A 104 10.13 14.39 1.19
C VAL A 104 9.65 13.91 -0.17
N ALA A 105 9.90 12.63 -0.51
CA ALA A 105 9.33 12.04 -1.71
C ALA A 105 8.31 10.95 -1.35
N VAL A 106 7.25 10.89 -2.14
CA VAL A 106 6.13 9.94 -2.02
C VAL A 106 5.67 9.49 -3.39
N GLN A 107 4.90 8.41 -3.44
CA GLN A 107 4.19 8.04 -4.66
C GLN A 107 2.99 8.98 -4.88
N SER A 108 2.77 9.36 -6.15
CA SER A 108 1.58 10.14 -6.55
C SER A 108 0.29 9.39 -6.24
N SER A 109 -0.75 10.10 -5.80
CA SER A 109 -2.08 9.59 -5.42
C SER A 109 -2.05 8.55 -4.29
N SER A 110 -0.96 8.53 -3.50
CA SER A 110 -0.78 7.66 -2.35
C SER A 110 -1.34 8.26 -1.05
N LYS A 111 -1.43 7.45 0.01
CA LYS A 111 -1.86 7.95 1.32
C LYS A 111 -0.83 8.88 1.97
N PRO A 112 0.48 8.65 1.90
CA PRO A 112 1.47 9.61 2.37
C PRO A 112 1.40 10.97 1.66
N GLU A 113 1.14 11.02 0.35
CA GLU A 113 0.93 12.30 -0.34
C GLU A 113 -0.24 13.07 0.26
N GLU A 114 -1.39 12.42 0.41
CA GLU A 114 -2.58 13.04 1.01
C GLU A 114 -2.30 13.58 2.41
N LEU A 115 -1.64 12.78 3.27
CA LEU A 115 -1.32 13.15 4.63
C LEU A 115 -0.34 14.34 4.73
N LEU A 116 0.70 14.36 3.89
CA LEU A 116 1.75 15.37 3.95
C LEU A 116 1.40 16.65 3.15
N SER A 117 0.41 16.59 2.26
CA SER A 117 -0.11 17.75 1.54
C SER A 117 -1.15 18.51 2.35
N ASP A 118 -1.92 17.84 3.21
CA ASP A 118 -2.97 18.45 4.02
C ASP A 118 -2.37 19.19 5.22
N LYS A 119 -2.44 20.50 5.17
CA LYS A 119 -1.93 21.38 6.25
C LYS A 119 -2.83 21.42 7.50
N SER A 120 -4.02 20.82 7.45
CA SER A 120 -5.01 20.87 8.53
C SER A 120 -4.98 19.65 9.46
N ASN A 121 -4.31 18.57 9.09
CA ASN A 121 -4.36 17.28 9.78
C ASN A 121 -3.34 17.12 10.93
N GLY A 122 -2.56 18.17 11.24
CA GLY A 122 -1.55 18.14 12.30
C GLY A 122 -0.23 17.47 11.91
N MET A 123 -0.06 17.04 10.67
CA MET A 123 1.22 16.52 10.17
C MET A 123 2.26 17.65 10.04
N PRO A 124 3.56 17.31 10.16
CA PRO A 124 4.62 18.31 10.01
C PRO A 124 4.59 18.93 8.62
N GLN A 125 4.78 20.24 8.55
CA GLN A 125 4.82 20.97 7.28
C GLN A 125 6.18 20.72 6.61
N VAL A 126 6.23 19.81 5.65
CA VAL A 126 7.43 19.53 4.86
C VAL A 126 7.81 20.76 4.00
N GLY A 127 9.10 20.93 3.72
CA GLY A 127 9.58 22.03 2.88
C GLY A 127 9.17 21.86 1.43
N ASN A 128 9.44 20.67 0.89
CA ASN A 128 9.01 20.27 -0.45
C ASN A 128 8.52 18.83 -0.43
N LEU A 129 7.35 18.58 -1.01
CA LEU A 129 6.82 17.26 -1.28
C LEU A 129 6.98 16.95 -2.77
N TYR A 130 7.74 15.89 -3.07
CA TYR A 130 7.98 15.40 -4.43
C TYR A 130 7.15 14.14 -4.67
N CYS A 131 6.24 14.20 -5.63
CA CYS A 131 5.36 13.10 -5.98
C CYS A 131 5.85 12.42 -7.25
N PHE A 132 6.12 11.11 -7.16
CA PHE A 132 6.60 10.31 -8.28
C PHE A 132 5.59 9.22 -8.64
N VAL A 133 5.44 8.95 -9.92
CA VAL A 133 4.56 7.87 -10.40
C VAL A 133 5.14 6.50 -10.07
N LYS A 134 6.47 6.33 -10.13
CA LYS A 134 7.15 5.04 -9.92
C LYS A 134 7.94 5.02 -8.62
N ILE A 135 7.84 3.92 -7.89
CA ILE A 135 8.56 3.68 -6.62
C ILE A 135 10.07 3.76 -6.78
N ASP A 136 10.63 3.24 -7.89
CA ASP A 136 12.06 3.30 -8.17
C ASP A 136 12.63 4.72 -8.17
N TYR A 137 11.85 5.70 -8.61
CA TYR A 137 12.27 7.10 -8.61
C TYR A 137 12.32 7.68 -7.19
N ILE A 138 11.43 7.21 -6.30
CA ILE A 138 11.43 7.60 -4.88
C ILE A 138 12.71 7.10 -4.22
N PHE A 139 13.04 5.82 -4.42
CA PHE A 139 14.27 5.23 -3.90
C PHE A 139 15.53 5.89 -4.49
N ALA A 140 15.53 6.15 -5.80
CA ALA A 140 16.62 6.85 -6.45
C ALA A 140 16.81 8.28 -5.91
N ALA A 141 15.72 9.00 -5.61
CA ALA A 141 15.77 10.34 -5.06
C ALA A 141 16.41 10.36 -3.66
N LEU A 142 16.08 9.39 -2.78
CA LEU A 142 16.71 9.26 -1.47
C LEU A 142 18.19 8.86 -1.60
N ASN A 143 18.48 7.89 -2.48
CA ASN A 143 19.85 7.39 -2.69
C ASN A 143 20.79 8.47 -3.23
N LYS A 144 20.29 9.37 -4.07
CA LYS A 144 21.05 10.49 -4.68
C LYS A 144 20.96 11.78 -3.85
N GLU A 145 20.40 11.74 -2.67
CA GLU A 145 20.26 12.89 -1.73
C GLU A 145 19.45 14.07 -2.32
N TYR A 146 18.57 13.79 -3.31
CA TYR A 146 17.66 14.80 -3.82
C TYR A 146 16.54 15.10 -2.81
N VAL A 147 16.22 14.12 -1.95
CA VAL A 147 15.29 14.26 -0.83
C VAL A 147 15.94 13.80 0.47
N ASP A 148 15.41 14.25 1.59
CA ASP A 148 15.90 13.94 2.94
C ASP A 148 15.19 12.72 3.52
N ALA A 149 13.95 12.45 3.08
CA ALA A 149 13.12 11.34 3.50
C ALA A 149 12.22 10.85 2.38
N ILE A 150 11.76 9.61 2.51
CA ILE A 150 10.71 9.03 1.67
C ILE A 150 9.62 8.43 2.54
N ALA A 151 8.36 8.41 2.07
CA ALA A 151 7.26 7.82 2.81
C ALA A 151 6.44 6.85 1.95
N GLY A 152 5.95 5.79 2.58
CA GLY A 152 5.19 4.72 1.94
C GLY A 152 4.80 3.64 2.94
N HIS A 153 4.27 2.53 2.42
CA HIS A 153 4.00 1.37 3.25
C HIS A 153 5.29 0.75 3.81
N GLU A 154 5.26 0.39 5.08
CA GLU A 154 6.45 -0.07 5.83
C GLU A 154 7.20 -1.20 5.12
N TYR A 155 6.50 -2.24 4.67
CA TYR A 155 7.17 -3.41 4.10
C TYR A 155 7.82 -3.11 2.73
N MET A 156 7.27 -2.19 1.95
CA MET A 156 7.94 -1.67 0.75
C MET A 156 9.23 -0.92 1.12
N LEU A 157 9.18 -0.07 2.15
CA LEU A 157 10.37 0.66 2.61
C LEU A 157 11.41 -0.27 3.26
N ARG A 158 10.98 -1.36 3.93
CA ARG A 158 11.88 -2.36 4.51
C ARG A 158 12.72 -3.07 3.45
N GLN A 159 12.22 -3.28 2.25
CA GLN A 159 13.03 -3.82 1.16
C GLN A 159 14.23 -2.94 0.89
N LEU A 160 14.04 -1.63 0.70
CA LEU A 160 15.13 -0.69 0.52
C LEU A 160 16.14 -0.73 1.68
N VAL A 161 15.64 -0.78 2.94
CA VAL A 161 16.50 -0.84 4.13
C VAL A 161 17.32 -2.13 4.16
N ASN A 162 16.74 -3.25 3.74
CA ASN A 162 17.38 -4.56 3.75
C ASN A 162 18.37 -4.76 2.59
N GLU A 163 18.08 -4.20 1.41
CA GLU A 163 18.95 -4.31 0.22
C GLU A 163 20.34 -3.70 0.43
N VAL A 164 20.41 -2.62 1.21
CA VAL A 164 21.68 -1.93 1.48
C VAL A 164 21.86 -1.78 2.98
N ASN A 165 22.40 -2.83 3.59
CA ASN A 165 22.59 -2.91 5.04
C ASN A 165 23.30 -1.66 5.62
N GLY A 166 22.65 -1.04 6.59
CA GLY A 166 23.19 0.10 7.35
C GLY A 166 23.14 1.46 6.63
N LYS A 167 22.62 1.54 5.40
CA LYS A 167 22.54 2.81 4.66
C LYS A 167 21.28 3.61 4.97
N TYR A 168 20.18 2.92 5.27
CA TYR A 168 18.88 3.52 5.55
C TYR A 168 18.31 2.99 6.87
N ARG A 169 17.34 3.72 7.41
CA ARG A 169 16.55 3.30 8.56
C ARG A 169 15.13 3.83 8.43
N LEU A 170 14.19 3.14 9.07
CA LEU A 170 12.83 3.62 9.27
C LEU A 170 12.77 4.46 10.54
N LEU A 171 11.84 5.41 10.59
CA LEU A 171 11.45 6.05 11.84
C LEU A 171 10.58 5.07 12.66
N ASP A 172 10.67 5.16 13.98
CA ASP A 172 9.81 4.38 14.90
C ASP A 172 8.35 4.85 14.83
N GLU A 173 8.14 6.16 14.64
CA GLU A 173 6.83 6.75 14.46
C GLU A 173 6.29 6.44 13.06
N ASN A 174 4.97 6.36 12.93
CA ASN A 174 4.30 6.17 11.64
C ASN A 174 3.34 7.33 11.35
N LEU A 175 3.13 7.62 10.07
CA LEU A 175 2.17 8.63 9.63
C LEU A 175 0.72 8.19 9.89
N LEU A 176 0.46 6.89 9.71
CA LEU A 176 -0.87 6.30 9.84
C LEU A 176 -0.78 4.78 9.89
N ILE A 177 -1.73 4.12 10.57
CA ILE A 177 -2.05 2.72 10.36
C ILE A 177 -3.15 2.66 9.29
N SER A 178 -2.80 2.20 8.10
CA SER A 178 -3.74 2.03 6.99
C SER A 178 -4.51 0.73 7.12
N LYS A 179 -5.82 0.79 6.96
CA LYS A 179 -6.67 -0.38 6.69
C LYS A 179 -6.68 -0.63 5.20
N LEU A 180 -6.24 -1.81 4.77
CA LEU A 180 -6.14 -2.17 3.35
C LEU A 180 -7.42 -2.85 2.88
N GLY A 181 -7.92 -2.44 1.73
CA GLY A 181 -9.12 -2.99 1.12
C GLY A 181 -9.03 -3.08 -0.40
N VAL A 182 -9.99 -3.76 -0.97
CA VAL A 182 -10.19 -3.88 -2.42
C VAL A 182 -11.26 -2.87 -2.84
N ALA A 183 -10.90 -1.95 -3.72
CA ALA A 183 -11.79 -0.89 -4.17
C ALA A 183 -12.46 -1.26 -5.49
N PHE A 184 -13.78 -1.14 -5.51
CA PHE A 184 -14.61 -1.25 -6.71
C PHE A 184 -15.18 0.13 -7.06
N TYR A 185 -15.59 0.29 -8.31
CA TYR A 185 -16.32 1.48 -8.71
C TYR A 185 -17.51 1.72 -7.77
N LYS A 186 -17.71 2.97 -7.38
CA LYS A 186 -18.69 3.31 -6.33
C LYS A 186 -20.10 2.83 -6.66
N GLU A 187 -20.49 2.96 -7.92
CA GLU A 187 -21.80 2.56 -8.45
C GLU A 187 -21.85 1.08 -8.90
N ASN A 188 -20.88 0.27 -8.48
CA ASN A 188 -20.88 -1.17 -8.77
C ASN A 188 -22.09 -1.85 -8.10
N ASN A 189 -22.98 -2.39 -8.93
CA ASN A 189 -24.24 -3.02 -8.51
C ASN A 189 -24.16 -4.56 -8.52
N THR A 190 -22.99 -5.14 -8.76
CA THR A 190 -22.80 -6.59 -8.67
C THR A 190 -22.71 -7.07 -7.24
N GLU A 191 -22.88 -8.37 -7.03
CA GLU A 191 -22.68 -9.01 -5.72
C GLU A 191 -21.21 -9.28 -5.37
N ILE A 192 -20.29 -9.00 -6.32
CA ILE A 192 -18.86 -9.34 -6.18
C ILE A 192 -18.21 -8.66 -4.96
N PRO A 193 -18.40 -7.36 -4.70
CA PRO A 193 -17.79 -6.70 -3.54
C PRO A 193 -18.21 -7.33 -2.21
N GLU A 194 -19.48 -7.64 -2.02
CA GLU A 194 -20.02 -8.25 -0.81
C GLU A 194 -19.56 -9.70 -0.65
N ARG A 195 -19.60 -10.48 -1.73
CA ARG A 195 -19.09 -11.87 -1.73
C ARG A 195 -17.60 -11.90 -1.43
N LEU A 196 -16.82 -10.98 -2.02
CA LEU A 196 -15.38 -10.89 -1.76
C LEU A 196 -15.12 -10.51 -0.29
N ARG A 197 -15.88 -9.58 0.28
CA ARG A 197 -15.78 -9.25 1.71
C ARG A 197 -15.99 -10.47 2.60
N SER A 198 -17.03 -11.26 2.33
CA SER A 198 -17.28 -12.50 3.06
C SER A 198 -16.12 -13.48 2.95
N VAL A 199 -15.61 -13.71 1.73
CA VAL A 199 -14.51 -14.63 1.51
C VAL A 199 -13.21 -14.15 2.18
N LEU A 200 -12.92 -12.84 2.16
CA LEU A 200 -11.76 -12.28 2.86
C LEU A 200 -11.88 -12.47 4.38
N ASN A 201 -13.09 -12.29 4.95
CA ASN A 201 -13.34 -12.58 6.37
C ASN A 201 -13.11 -14.07 6.69
N ASP A 202 -13.57 -14.98 5.85
CA ASP A 202 -13.32 -16.41 6.02
C ASP A 202 -11.83 -16.75 5.93
N MET A 203 -11.10 -16.14 4.99
CA MET A 203 -9.66 -16.31 4.84
C MET A 203 -8.85 -15.72 6.00
N MET A 204 -9.35 -14.68 6.66
CA MET A 204 -8.79 -14.19 7.92
C MET A 204 -9.03 -15.18 9.06
N LYS A 205 -10.27 -15.70 9.19
CA LYS A 205 -10.68 -16.67 10.24
C LYS A 205 -9.89 -17.98 10.13
N ASP A 206 -9.67 -18.49 8.93
CA ASP A 206 -8.96 -19.77 8.70
C ASP A 206 -7.42 -19.62 8.65
N GLY A 207 -6.91 -18.40 8.78
CA GLY A 207 -5.48 -18.10 8.81
C GLY A 207 -4.80 -18.10 7.43
N THR A 208 -5.55 -18.18 6.34
CA THR A 208 -4.99 -18.18 4.98
C THR A 208 -4.21 -16.88 4.70
N ILE A 209 -4.82 -15.72 5.02
CA ILE A 209 -4.17 -14.42 4.78
C ILE A 209 -2.91 -14.28 5.65
N ALA A 210 -2.96 -14.72 6.92
CA ALA A 210 -1.81 -14.69 7.81
C ALA A 210 -0.63 -15.51 7.25
N LYS A 211 -0.89 -16.73 6.79
CA LYS A 211 0.15 -17.59 6.18
C LYS A 211 0.77 -16.96 4.92
N ILE A 212 -0.04 -16.31 4.09
CA ILE A 212 0.46 -15.60 2.92
C ILE A 212 1.34 -14.42 3.36
N ALA A 213 0.89 -13.60 4.31
CA ALA A 213 1.65 -12.46 4.81
C ALA A 213 3.00 -12.89 5.43
N GLU A 214 3.00 -13.93 6.27
CA GLU A 214 4.20 -14.50 6.90
C GLU A 214 5.23 -15.00 5.86
N LYS A 215 4.78 -15.59 4.74
CA LYS A 215 5.64 -16.01 3.63
C LYS A 215 6.49 -14.87 3.07
N TYR A 216 5.98 -13.65 3.13
CA TYR A 216 6.67 -12.42 2.71
C TYR A 216 7.32 -11.67 3.87
N GLY A 217 7.40 -12.28 5.06
CA GLY A 217 8.06 -11.73 6.24
C GLY A 217 7.27 -10.64 6.97
N LEU A 218 5.96 -10.56 6.74
CA LEU A 218 5.10 -9.65 7.51
C LEU A 218 4.83 -10.23 8.90
N ASP A 219 4.85 -9.34 9.89
CA ASP A 219 4.43 -9.65 11.24
C ASP A 219 2.90 -9.77 11.30
N ALA A 220 2.40 -10.95 11.68
CA ALA A 220 0.97 -11.23 11.72
C ALA A 220 0.23 -10.33 12.72
N ASP A 221 0.79 -10.06 13.91
CA ASP A 221 0.16 -9.21 14.93
C ASP A 221 0.03 -7.77 14.43
N ALA A 222 1.05 -7.24 13.75
CA ALA A 222 1.03 -5.91 13.15
C ALA A 222 0.06 -5.84 11.95
N ALA A 223 -0.01 -6.91 11.15
CA ALA A 223 -0.85 -6.95 9.95
C ALA A 223 -2.35 -7.13 10.27
N PHE A 224 -2.71 -7.78 11.39
CA PHE A 224 -4.10 -8.13 11.69
C PHE A 224 -4.63 -7.54 13.00
N GLY A 225 -3.77 -6.93 13.82
CA GLY A 225 -4.17 -6.32 15.10
C GLY A 225 -5.27 -5.26 14.93
N GLY A 226 -6.42 -5.45 15.65
CA GLY A 226 -7.52 -4.49 15.63
C GLY A 226 -8.42 -4.51 14.38
N ILE A 227 -8.28 -5.49 13.49
CA ILE A 227 -9.25 -5.73 12.42
C ILE A 227 -10.43 -6.50 13.04
N ALA A 228 -11.62 -5.90 13.02
CA ALA A 228 -12.85 -6.62 13.39
C ALA A 228 -13.17 -7.63 12.28
N ILE A 229 -13.13 -8.92 12.62
CA ILE A 229 -13.56 -10.00 11.73
C ILE A 229 -15.05 -10.23 12.02
N GLU A 230 -15.92 -9.88 11.07
CA GLU A 230 -17.37 -10.03 11.17
C GLU A 230 -17.82 -11.46 10.86
#